data_c81311449b4ed9599b2861f5eae26cf6
#
_entry.id   c81311449b4ed9599b2861f5eae26cf6
#
_cell.length_a   1.000
_cell.length_b   1.000
_cell.length_c   1.000
_cell.angle_alpha   90.00
_cell.angle_beta   90.00
_cell.angle_gamma   90.00
#
_symmetry.space_group_name_H-M   'P 1'
#
loop_
_entity.id
_entity.type
_entity.pdbx_description
1 polymer ?
#
loop_
_entity_poly.entity_id
_entity_poly.type
_entity_poly.pdbx_seq_one_letter_code
_entity_poly.pdbx_strand_id
1 'polypeptide(L)'
;VAMDTKSVVGKELVEKRTGEECKEFRNGDHTTTMIRTANGKVIEIQHNVMTPQPYNRLYQLTGTKGFANKYPVEGYALDADQLSASGVQPKVDDLNSHGFLPETEMEALVEKYQHPILKKYGEMAKEVGGHGGMDFVMDSRLVYCLQNGLPLDMDVYDLAEWCCLAELGELSMDNGCAAVAF
;
A
#
# COMPACT_ATOMS: atom_id res chain seq x y z
N VAL A 1 7.57 -10.11 12.40
CA VAL A 1 6.67 -11.18 12.89
C VAL A 1 5.58 -11.39 11.87
N ALA A 2 5.35 -12.64 11.47
CA ALA A 2 4.24 -13.00 10.61
C ALA A 2 3.41 -14.10 11.26
N MET A 3 2.11 -14.07 10.99
CA MET A 3 1.13 -15.09 11.41
C MET A 3 0.18 -15.36 10.26
N ASP A 4 -0.22 -16.59 10.12
CA ASP A 4 -1.21 -17.01 9.13
C ASP A 4 -2.38 -17.77 9.77
N THR A 5 -3.47 -17.82 9.06
CA THR A 5 -4.58 -18.72 9.36
C THR A 5 -4.29 -20.11 8.78
N LYS A 6 -5.04 -21.11 9.22
CA LYS A 6 -5.05 -22.40 8.52
C LYS A 6 -5.51 -22.22 7.08
N SER A 7 -4.98 -23.03 6.19
CA SER A 7 -5.48 -23.13 4.83
C SER A 7 -6.73 -24.01 4.79
N VAL A 8 -7.87 -23.40 4.55
CA VAL A 8 -9.16 -24.05 4.36
C VAL A 8 -9.65 -23.80 2.94
N VAL A 9 -9.88 -22.52 2.62
CA VAL A 9 -10.40 -22.12 1.31
C VAL A 9 -9.38 -22.36 0.20
N GLY A 10 -8.10 -22.07 0.44
CA GLY A 10 -7.04 -22.32 -0.53
C GLY A 10 -6.91 -23.78 -0.89
N LYS A 11 -6.94 -24.67 0.12
CA LYS A 11 -6.93 -26.12 -0.08
C LYS A 11 -8.13 -26.60 -0.89
N GLU A 12 -9.34 -26.22 -0.50
CA GLU A 12 -10.57 -26.58 -1.19
C GLU A 12 -10.59 -26.10 -2.66
N LEU A 13 -10.06 -24.89 -2.93
CA LEU A 13 -9.95 -24.38 -4.30
C LEU A 13 -9.00 -25.20 -5.16
N VAL A 14 -7.88 -25.65 -4.62
CA VAL A 14 -6.94 -26.53 -5.33
C VAL A 14 -7.62 -27.86 -5.65
N GLU A 15 -8.22 -28.52 -4.67
CA GLU A 15 -8.93 -29.80 -4.83
C GLU A 15 -10.05 -29.68 -5.87
N LYS A 16 -10.83 -28.59 -5.82
CA LYS A 16 -11.90 -28.34 -6.80
C LYS A 16 -11.37 -28.12 -8.22
N ARG A 17 -10.22 -27.49 -8.37
CA ARG A 17 -9.64 -27.21 -9.70
C ARG A 17 -8.91 -28.39 -10.30
N THR A 18 -8.22 -29.20 -9.48
CA THR A 18 -7.44 -30.34 -9.94
C THR A 18 -8.22 -31.63 -9.96
N GLY A 19 -9.27 -31.75 -9.16
CA GLY A 19 -10.01 -33.00 -8.93
C GLY A 19 -9.27 -33.99 -8.03
N GLU A 20 -8.14 -33.59 -7.45
CA GLU A 20 -7.30 -34.44 -6.61
C GLU A 20 -7.25 -33.89 -5.18
N GLU A 21 -7.11 -34.77 -4.20
CA GLU A 21 -6.92 -34.38 -2.81
C GLU A 21 -5.60 -33.61 -2.65
N CYS A 22 -5.68 -32.41 -2.08
CA CYS A 22 -4.52 -31.60 -1.77
C CYS A 22 -3.90 -32.04 -0.44
N LYS A 23 -2.82 -32.84 -0.50
CA LYS A 23 -2.16 -33.37 0.69
C LYS A 23 -1.33 -32.35 1.46
N GLU A 24 -0.70 -31.44 0.73
CA GLU A 24 0.13 -30.38 1.30
C GLU A 24 -0.25 -29.04 0.71
N PHE A 25 -0.64 -28.11 1.58
CA PHE A 25 -0.87 -26.71 1.23
C PHE A 25 -0.32 -25.83 2.35
N ARG A 26 0.79 -25.16 2.08
CA ARG A 26 1.57 -24.45 3.11
C ARG A 26 1.03 -23.05 3.40
N ASN A 27 0.45 -22.39 2.40
CA ASN A 27 -0.01 -21.02 2.57
C ASN A 27 -1.33 -20.96 3.34
N GLY A 28 -1.39 -20.16 4.39
CA GLY A 28 -2.64 -19.82 5.05
C GLY A 28 -3.58 -19.03 4.13
N ASP A 29 -4.87 -19.07 4.41
CA ASP A 29 -5.86 -18.29 3.65
C ASP A 29 -5.66 -16.79 3.83
N HIS A 30 -5.15 -16.38 4.99
CA HIS A 30 -4.84 -15.00 5.34
C HIS A 30 -3.52 -14.93 6.12
N THR A 31 -2.65 -14.03 5.75
CA THR A 31 -1.38 -13.77 6.46
C THR A 31 -1.32 -12.30 6.89
N THR A 32 -0.90 -12.07 8.12
CA THR A 32 -0.60 -10.72 8.64
C THR A 32 0.86 -10.65 9.07
N THR A 33 1.58 -9.67 8.57
CA THR A 33 2.98 -9.41 8.88
C THR A 33 3.14 -8.03 9.52
N MET A 34 3.80 -7.99 10.66
CA MET A 34 4.15 -6.76 11.37
C MET A 34 5.66 -6.54 11.29
N ILE A 35 6.06 -5.37 10.79
CA ILE A 35 7.45 -5.01 10.60
C ILE A 35 7.73 -3.74 11.40
N ARG A 36 8.80 -3.76 12.18
CA ARG A 36 9.34 -2.56 12.82
C ARG A 36 10.65 -2.19 12.13
N THR A 37 10.69 -1.02 11.51
CA THR A 37 11.89 -0.53 10.83
C THR A 37 12.93 -0.02 11.84
N ALA A 38 14.18 0.08 11.41
CA ALA A 38 15.27 0.65 12.21
C ALA A 38 14.96 2.08 12.70
N ASN A 39 14.21 2.84 11.92
CA ASN A 39 13.76 4.20 12.27
C ASN A 39 12.50 4.23 13.17
N GLY A 40 12.07 3.08 13.70
CA GLY A 40 10.94 2.98 14.63
C GLY A 40 9.55 3.09 14.00
N LYS A 41 9.43 3.05 12.67
CA LYS A 41 8.13 2.97 12.00
C LYS A 41 7.60 1.55 12.04
N VAL A 42 6.29 1.41 12.05
CA VAL A 42 5.61 0.12 11.99
C VAL A 42 4.88 0.02 10.66
N ILE A 43 5.05 -1.11 9.98
CA ILE A 43 4.35 -1.46 8.75
C ILE A 43 3.54 -2.72 9.04
N GLU A 44 2.26 -2.71 8.70
CA GLU A 44 1.40 -3.88 8.70
C GLU A 44 1.09 -4.26 7.25
N ILE A 45 1.29 -5.54 6.92
CA ILE A 45 0.97 -6.09 5.61
C ILE A 45 -0.03 -7.21 5.83
N GLN A 46 -1.15 -7.14 5.12
CA GLN A 46 -2.13 -8.22 5.06
C GLN A 46 -2.15 -8.81 3.66
N HIS A 47 -2.09 -10.13 3.57
CA HIS A 47 -2.22 -10.85 2.32
C HIS A 47 -3.39 -11.82 2.41
N ASN A 48 -4.44 -11.55 1.63
CA ASN A 48 -5.63 -12.38 1.55
C ASN A 48 -6.18 -12.35 0.13
N VAL A 49 -6.01 -13.45 -0.59
CA VAL A 49 -6.50 -13.62 -1.98
C VAL A 49 -7.46 -14.79 -2.13
N MET A 50 -7.72 -15.50 -1.04
CA MET A 50 -8.49 -16.75 -1.06
C MET A 50 -9.91 -16.57 -0.56
N THR A 51 -10.12 -15.78 0.50
CA THR A 51 -11.45 -15.62 1.09
C THR A 51 -12.27 -14.55 0.38
N PRO A 52 -13.59 -14.70 0.31
CA PRO A 52 -14.46 -13.70 -0.27
C PRO A 52 -14.40 -12.40 0.51
N GLN A 53 -13.93 -11.35 -0.13
CA GLN A 53 -13.96 -9.99 0.42
C GLN A 53 -13.95 -8.96 -0.71
N PRO A 54 -14.48 -7.76 -0.51
CA PRO A 54 -14.33 -6.67 -1.45
C PRO A 54 -12.86 -6.36 -1.69
N TYR A 55 -12.53 -5.95 -2.92
CA TYR A 55 -11.17 -5.53 -3.25
C TYR A 55 -10.70 -4.41 -2.33
N ASN A 56 -9.60 -4.65 -1.64
CA ASN A 56 -9.00 -3.71 -0.70
C ASN A 56 -7.49 -3.94 -0.65
N ARG A 57 -6.72 -2.87 -0.73
CA ARG A 57 -5.26 -2.92 -0.54
C ARG A 57 -4.82 -2.45 0.84
N LEU A 58 -5.73 -2.12 1.76
CA LEU A 58 -5.43 -1.53 3.07
C LEU A 58 -4.41 -0.40 2.97
N TYR A 59 -4.59 0.48 1.98
CA TYR A 59 -3.60 1.51 1.71
C TYR A 59 -3.79 2.68 2.67
N GLN A 60 -3.14 2.58 3.83
CA GLN A 60 -3.21 3.56 4.91
C GLN A 60 -1.83 4.07 5.26
N LEU A 61 -1.74 5.36 5.54
CA LEU A 61 -0.55 6.02 6.04
C LEU A 61 -0.91 6.86 7.26
N THR A 62 -0.35 6.52 8.42
CA THR A 62 -0.52 7.29 9.66
C THR A 62 0.77 8.01 9.99
N GLY A 63 0.70 9.32 10.06
CA GLY A 63 1.82 10.19 10.43
C GLY A 63 1.52 10.99 11.69
N THR A 64 2.51 11.71 12.17
CA THR A 64 2.39 12.59 13.36
C THR A 64 1.54 13.83 13.11
N LYS A 65 1.25 14.16 11.85
CA LYS A 65 0.58 15.38 11.43
C LYS A 65 -0.65 15.14 10.55
N GLY A 66 -0.93 13.87 10.25
CA GLY A 66 -2.07 13.53 9.43
C GLY A 66 -2.16 12.06 9.14
N PHE A 67 -3.25 11.71 8.47
CA PHE A 67 -3.62 10.37 8.07
C PHE A 67 -4.10 10.40 6.64
N ALA A 68 -3.75 9.37 5.87
CA ALA A 68 -4.25 9.15 4.52
C ALA A 68 -4.78 7.72 4.40
N ASN A 69 -5.94 7.57 3.78
CA ASN A 69 -6.57 6.28 3.52
C ASN A 69 -7.08 6.23 2.08
N LYS A 70 -6.92 5.09 1.41
CA LYS A 70 -7.48 4.89 0.07
C LYS A 70 -8.64 3.89 0.04
N TYR A 71 -8.61 2.86 0.87
CA TYR A 71 -9.60 1.79 0.88
C TYR A 71 -10.14 1.53 2.28
N PRO A 72 -11.42 1.20 2.45
CA PRO A 72 -12.49 1.24 1.44
C PRO A 72 -13.00 2.64 1.11
N VAL A 73 -12.65 3.63 1.93
CA VAL A 73 -13.03 5.04 1.75
C VAL A 73 -11.76 5.87 1.57
N GLU A 74 -11.67 6.59 0.47
CA GLU A 74 -10.57 7.52 0.25
C GLU A 74 -10.77 8.78 1.08
N GLY A 75 -9.72 9.20 1.79
CA GLY A 75 -9.79 10.39 2.61
C GLY A 75 -8.49 10.75 3.30
N TYR A 76 -8.42 11.99 3.74
CA TYR A 76 -7.33 12.56 4.50
C TYR A 76 -7.84 13.18 5.80
N ALA A 77 -7.07 13.04 6.88
CA ALA A 77 -7.26 13.78 8.10
C ALA A 77 -5.97 14.50 8.46
N LEU A 78 -6.05 15.74 8.87
CA LEU A 78 -4.89 16.56 9.24
C LEU A 78 -5.10 17.14 10.65
N ASP A 79 -4.02 17.37 11.39
CA ASP A 79 -4.12 18.13 12.60
C ASP A 79 -4.38 19.64 12.31
N ALA A 80 -4.82 20.39 13.32
CA ALA A 80 -5.22 21.78 13.17
C ALA A 80 -4.09 22.68 12.63
N ASP A 81 -2.86 22.45 13.04
CA ASP A 81 -1.70 23.22 12.58
C ASP A 81 -1.42 22.97 11.10
N GLN A 82 -1.60 21.74 10.64
CA GLN A 82 -1.40 21.39 9.24
C GLN A 82 -2.54 21.89 8.35
N LEU A 83 -3.76 21.92 8.83
CA LEU A 83 -4.88 22.53 8.14
C LEU A 83 -4.60 24.00 7.84
N SER A 84 -4.17 24.76 8.84
CA SER A 84 -3.80 26.16 8.69
C SER A 84 -2.64 26.35 7.69
N ALA A 85 -1.61 25.52 7.78
CA ALA A 85 -0.46 25.58 6.88
C ALA A 85 -0.80 25.19 5.43
N SER A 86 -1.77 24.30 5.21
CA SER A 86 -2.23 23.92 3.87
C SER A 86 -3.06 24.99 3.17
N GLY A 87 -3.55 25.98 3.90
CA GLY A 87 -4.47 27.01 3.42
C GLY A 87 -5.94 26.59 3.43
N VAL A 88 -6.22 25.39 3.94
CA VAL A 88 -7.58 24.94 4.23
C VAL A 88 -8.07 25.70 5.46
N GLN A 89 -9.26 26.25 5.39
CA GLN A 89 -9.89 26.96 6.50
C GLN A 89 -10.77 25.97 7.28
N PRO A 90 -10.30 25.42 8.40
CA PRO A 90 -11.11 24.50 9.17
C PRO A 90 -12.31 25.21 9.75
N LYS A 91 -13.49 24.62 9.66
CA LYS A 91 -14.60 25.02 10.50
C LYS A 91 -14.26 24.64 11.94
N VAL A 92 -14.65 25.48 12.89
CA VAL A 92 -14.28 25.34 14.31
C VAL A 92 -14.66 23.96 14.88
N ASP A 93 -15.72 23.35 14.36
CA ASP A 93 -16.21 22.05 14.78
C ASP A 93 -15.48 20.86 14.15
N ASP A 94 -14.67 21.09 13.09
CA ASP A 94 -13.96 20.07 12.32
C ASP A 94 -12.47 19.95 12.73
N LEU A 95 -12.05 20.63 13.78
CA LEU A 95 -10.67 20.68 14.27
C LEU A 95 -10.21 19.38 14.99
N ASN A 96 -11.04 18.37 15.01
CA ASN A 96 -10.59 17.09 15.53
C ASN A 96 -10.14 16.20 14.38
N SER A 97 -8.94 15.68 14.47
CA SER A 97 -8.38 14.69 13.53
C SER A 97 -9.13 13.33 13.54
N HIS A 98 -10.31 13.26 14.13
CA HIS A 98 -11.16 12.07 14.18
C HIS A 98 -12.07 11.93 12.95
N GLY A 99 -12.18 12.96 12.12
CA GLY A 99 -12.94 12.94 10.87
C GLY A 99 -12.05 13.13 9.64
N PHE A 100 -12.51 12.64 8.51
CA PHE A 100 -11.90 13.00 7.22
C PHE A 100 -12.23 14.46 6.88
N LEU A 101 -11.33 15.08 6.11
CA LEU A 101 -11.60 16.38 5.52
C LEU A 101 -12.84 16.30 4.63
N PRO A 102 -13.64 17.37 4.55
CA PRO A 102 -14.69 17.50 3.54
C PRO A 102 -14.13 17.34 2.12
N GLU A 103 -14.95 16.88 1.19
CA GLU A 103 -14.54 16.56 -0.18
C GLU A 103 -13.85 17.74 -0.88
N THR A 104 -14.41 18.95 -0.73
CA THR A 104 -13.84 20.17 -1.34
C THR A 104 -12.44 20.50 -0.84
N GLU A 105 -12.18 20.29 0.44
CA GLU A 105 -10.86 20.47 1.04
C GLU A 105 -9.88 19.38 0.62
N MET A 106 -10.37 18.14 0.49
CA MET A 106 -9.56 17.04 -0.04
C MET A 106 -9.14 17.29 -1.49
N GLU A 107 -10.05 17.73 -2.34
CA GLU A 107 -9.75 18.09 -3.73
C GLU A 107 -8.71 19.20 -3.82
N ALA A 108 -8.87 20.28 -3.05
CA ALA A 108 -7.92 21.39 -3.00
C ALA A 108 -6.53 20.93 -2.51
N LEU A 109 -6.49 20.02 -1.54
CA LEU A 109 -5.25 19.46 -1.02
C LEU A 109 -4.55 18.61 -2.09
N VAL A 110 -5.29 17.74 -2.78
CA VAL A 110 -4.78 16.90 -3.87
C VAL A 110 -4.25 17.78 -5.00
N GLU A 111 -4.98 18.77 -5.44
CA GLU A 111 -4.54 19.70 -6.48
C GLU A 111 -3.24 20.41 -6.11
N LYS A 112 -3.15 20.89 -4.88
CA LYS A 112 -1.97 21.59 -4.36
C LYS A 112 -0.73 20.71 -4.36
N TYR A 113 -0.86 19.47 -3.90
CA TYR A 113 0.26 18.54 -3.67
C TYR A 113 0.41 17.48 -4.75
N GLN A 114 -0.42 17.48 -5.78
CA GLN A 114 -0.30 16.55 -6.90
C GLN A 114 1.11 16.58 -7.47
N HIS A 115 1.69 15.40 -7.66
CA HIS A 115 3.04 15.27 -8.18
C HIS A 115 3.18 15.94 -9.57
N PRO A 116 4.26 16.69 -9.84
CA PRO A 116 4.46 17.38 -11.13
C PRO A 116 4.34 16.48 -12.36
N ILE A 117 4.76 15.22 -12.26
CA ILE A 117 4.64 14.25 -13.37
C ILE A 117 3.17 13.99 -13.73
N LEU A 118 2.29 13.93 -12.72
CA LEU A 118 0.85 13.74 -12.95
C LEU A 118 0.21 15.00 -13.52
N LYS A 119 0.63 16.18 -13.07
CA LYS A 119 0.19 17.46 -13.67
C LYS A 119 0.59 17.56 -15.14
N LYS A 120 1.75 17.02 -15.52
CA LYS A 120 2.28 17.08 -16.88
C LYS A 120 1.72 16.02 -17.81
N TYR A 121 1.59 14.79 -17.32
CA TYR A 121 1.30 13.63 -18.16
C TYR A 121 0.00 12.91 -17.82
N GLY A 122 -0.71 13.32 -16.75
CA GLY A 122 -1.84 12.56 -16.21
C GLY A 122 -2.95 12.31 -17.23
N GLU A 123 -3.34 13.29 -18.02
CA GLU A 123 -4.39 13.12 -19.04
C GLU A 123 -3.91 12.19 -20.16
N MET A 124 -2.73 12.41 -20.70
CA MET A 124 -2.14 11.52 -21.71
C MET A 124 -2.00 10.08 -21.20
N ALA A 125 -1.58 9.92 -19.95
CA ALA A 125 -1.44 8.61 -19.33
C ALA A 125 -2.78 7.87 -19.25
N LYS A 126 -3.86 8.56 -18.92
CA LYS A 126 -5.22 7.99 -18.91
C LYS A 126 -5.67 7.55 -20.31
N GLU A 127 -5.37 8.34 -21.33
CA GLU A 127 -5.69 8.03 -22.74
C GLU A 127 -4.93 6.81 -23.25
N VAL A 128 -3.64 6.70 -22.92
CA VAL A 128 -2.80 5.54 -23.30
C VAL A 128 -3.26 4.28 -22.58
N GLY A 129 -3.76 4.41 -21.35
CA GLY A 129 -4.24 3.29 -20.56
C GLY A 129 -3.14 2.61 -19.73
N GLY A 130 -3.38 1.33 -19.38
CA GLY A 130 -2.52 0.59 -18.44
C GLY A 130 -2.75 1.03 -16.99
N HIS A 131 -3.60 0.31 -16.25
CA HIS A 131 -3.96 0.58 -14.86
C HIS A 131 -4.33 2.06 -14.58
N GLY A 132 -5.16 2.64 -15.47
CA GLY A 132 -5.56 4.05 -15.37
C GLY A 132 -4.45 5.05 -15.67
N GLY A 133 -3.41 4.64 -16.43
CA GLY A 133 -2.26 5.47 -16.81
C GLY A 133 -1.02 5.29 -15.94
N MET A 134 -1.10 4.47 -14.90
CA MET A 134 0.04 4.24 -13.99
C MET A 134 1.23 3.64 -14.72
N ASP A 135 1.01 2.65 -15.58
CA ASP A 135 2.07 1.98 -16.34
C ASP A 135 2.79 2.96 -17.26
N PHE A 136 2.03 3.82 -17.96
CA PHE A 136 2.60 4.87 -18.81
C PHE A 136 3.50 5.83 -18.03
N VAL A 137 3.07 6.27 -16.84
CA VAL A 137 3.86 7.19 -16.01
C VAL A 137 5.16 6.53 -15.54
N MET A 138 5.07 5.29 -15.09
CA MET A 138 6.22 4.50 -14.63
C MET A 138 7.25 4.29 -15.75
N ASP A 139 6.80 3.82 -16.91
CA ASP A 139 7.68 3.56 -18.06
C ASP A 139 8.30 4.84 -18.61
N SER A 140 7.50 5.92 -18.70
CA SER A 140 8.00 7.23 -19.14
C SER A 140 9.10 7.76 -18.21
N ARG A 141 8.96 7.53 -16.90
CA ARG A 141 9.99 7.93 -15.93
C ARG A 141 11.26 7.10 -16.08
N LEU A 142 11.15 5.80 -16.25
CA LEU A 142 12.27 4.90 -16.51
C LEU A 142 13.04 5.33 -17.77
N VAL A 143 12.31 5.49 -18.88
CA VAL A 143 12.91 5.92 -20.16
C VAL A 143 13.60 7.27 -20.02
N TYR A 144 12.97 8.22 -19.35
CA TYR A 144 13.56 9.54 -19.10
C TYR A 144 14.87 9.46 -18.31
N CYS A 145 14.94 8.65 -17.26
CA CYS A 145 16.15 8.44 -16.49
C CYS A 145 17.27 7.84 -17.34
N LEU A 146 16.96 6.80 -18.10
CA LEU A 146 17.94 6.13 -18.97
C LEU A 146 18.48 7.05 -20.08
N GLN A 147 17.62 7.82 -20.73
CA GLN A 147 18.00 8.75 -21.79
C GLN A 147 18.87 9.91 -21.29
N ASN A 148 18.70 10.32 -20.04
CA ASN A 148 19.41 11.46 -19.48
C ASN A 148 20.54 11.07 -18.51
N GLY A 149 20.86 9.77 -18.37
CA GLY A 149 21.90 9.29 -17.48
C GLY A 149 21.62 9.61 -16.00
N LEU A 150 20.35 9.66 -15.62
CA LEU A 150 19.91 9.92 -14.24
C LEU A 150 19.82 8.60 -13.46
N PRO A 151 19.98 8.64 -12.13
CA PRO A 151 19.71 7.47 -11.30
C PRO A 151 18.24 7.08 -11.42
N LEU A 152 17.98 5.79 -11.35
CA LEU A 152 16.62 5.26 -11.29
C LEU A 152 15.98 5.60 -9.95
N ASP A 153 14.66 5.70 -9.91
CA ASP A 153 13.91 5.98 -8.68
C ASP A 153 13.93 4.79 -7.71
N MET A 154 14.20 3.60 -8.24
CA MET A 154 14.36 2.34 -7.49
C MET A 154 15.47 1.51 -8.14
N ASP A 155 16.25 0.82 -7.34
CA ASP A 155 17.31 -0.06 -7.80
C ASP A 155 17.12 -1.53 -7.36
N VAL A 156 18.10 -2.36 -7.66
CA VAL A 156 18.06 -3.79 -7.32
C VAL A 156 18.10 -4.04 -5.81
N TYR A 157 18.65 -3.14 -5.03
CA TYR A 157 18.72 -3.26 -3.57
C TYR A 157 17.36 -2.95 -2.94
N ASP A 158 16.65 -1.91 -3.44
CA ASP A 158 15.27 -1.65 -3.05
C ASP A 158 14.38 -2.87 -3.34
N LEU A 159 14.54 -3.48 -4.53
CA LEU A 159 13.81 -4.69 -4.88
C LEU A 159 14.12 -5.85 -3.93
N ALA A 160 15.38 -6.08 -3.62
CA ALA A 160 15.81 -7.14 -2.71
C ALA A 160 15.23 -6.92 -1.29
N GLU A 161 15.27 -5.68 -0.79
CA GLU A 161 14.70 -5.32 0.51
C GLU A 161 13.18 -5.58 0.57
N TRP A 162 12.45 -5.26 -0.48
CA TRP A 162 11.01 -5.54 -0.51
C TRP A 162 10.67 -7.02 -0.66
N CYS A 163 11.42 -7.73 -1.50
CA CYS A 163 11.16 -9.15 -1.76
C CYS A 163 11.54 -10.06 -0.58
N CYS A 164 12.50 -9.68 0.27
CA CYS A 164 12.89 -10.49 1.42
C CYS A 164 11.77 -10.67 2.46
N LEU A 165 10.74 -9.82 2.43
CA LEU A 165 9.63 -9.87 3.39
C LEU A 165 8.84 -11.18 3.30
N ALA A 166 8.74 -11.79 2.12
CA ALA A 166 8.06 -13.07 1.95
C ALA A 166 8.81 -14.19 2.70
N GLU A 167 10.11 -14.30 2.46
CA GLU A 167 10.96 -15.33 3.10
C GLU A 167 11.10 -15.10 4.62
N LEU A 168 11.26 -13.87 5.06
CA LEU A 168 11.31 -13.54 6.49
C LEU A 168 9.98 -13.81 7.18
N GLY A 169 8.86 -13.62 6.49
CA GLY A 169 7.53 -13.98 6.97
C GLY A 169 7.39 -15.49 7.15
N GLU A 170 7.80 -16.29 6.16
CA GLU A 170 7.81 -17.73 6.24
C GLU A 170 8.71 -18.23 7.40
N LEU A 171 9.91 -17.68 7.51
CA LEU A 171 10.82 -18.00 8.62
C LEU A 171 10.20 -17.68 9.99
N SER A 172 9.49 -16.56 10.10
CA SER A 172 8.78 -16.20 11.33
C SER A 172 7.71 -17.24 11.69
N MET A 173 6.88 -17.62 10.73
CA MET A 173 5.81 -18.62 10.93
C MET A 173 6.36 -20.00 11.28
N ASP A 174 7.40 -20.46 10.60
CA ASP A 174 8.07 -21.74 10.87
C ASP A 174 8.69 -21.78 12.27
N ASN A 175 9.05 -20.65 12.83
CA ASN A 175 9.57 -20.52 14.20
C ASN A 175 8.48 -20.11 15.22
N GLY A 176 7.23 -20.49 14.99
CA GLY A 176 6.14 -20.24 15.91
C GLY A 176 5.74 -18.77 16.02
N CYS A 177 5.80 -18.06 14.91
CA CYS A 177 5.53 -16.61 14.81
C CYS A 177 6.52 -15.77 15.64
N ALA A 178 7.75 -16.21 15.76
CA ALA A 178 8.78 -15.46 16.45
C ALA A 178 9.26 -14.24 15.62
N ALA A 179 9.79 -13.26 16.32
CA ALA A 179 10.40 -12.11 15.64
C ALA A 179 11.68 -12.56 14.91
N VAL A 180 11.81 -12.14 13.66
CA VAL A 180 13.00 -12.34 12.83
C VAL A 180 13.64 -10.98 12.61
N ALA A 181 14.96 -10.91 12.77
CA ALA A 181 15.74 -9.72 12.43
C ALA A 181 16.24 -9.80 10.98
N PHE A 182 16.27 -8.65 10.35
CA PHE A 182 16.83 -8.45 9.01
C PHE A 182 18.00 -7.47 9.08
#